data_ad6a9deedd38eaff8422598eabe8a3a3
#
_entry.id   ad6a9deedd38eaff8422598eabe8a3a3
#
_cell.length_a   1.000
_cell.length_b   1.000
_cell.length_c   1.000
_cell.angle_alpha   90.00
_cell.angle_beta   90.00
_cell.angle_gamma   90.00
#
_symmetry.space_group_name_H-M   'P 1'
#
loop_
_entity.id
_entity.type
_entity.pdbx_description
1 polymer ?
#
loop_
_entity_poly.entity_id
_entity_poly.type
_entity_poly.pdbx_seq_one_letter_code
_entity_poly.pdbx_strand_id
1 'polypeptide(L)'
;GDKQVTLPFRDVFTIRRFYNSNDLLGDKNTAILNTLDLAHTQNEGIANSIKSSATIKGLLKYNQILSPENLKKEKEEFIKDYLSISNNGGIAALDSKMDYVPLEIKGVAIDNEQMSAIKQKIYDYLGVSEKIVNSTYNEDEWSAFYESVVEALGVQISLELTDKIFTQREQAFGNSILME
;
A
#
# COMPACT_ATOMS: atom_id res chain seq x y z
N GLY A 1 -18.73 11.01 23.42
CA GLY A 1 -19.51 11.99 22.66
C GLY A 1 -18.57 13.03 22.06
N ASP A 2 -18.61 13.19 20.76
CA ASP A 2 -17.79 14.14 20.02
C ASP A 2 -18.19 15.57 20.45
N LYS A 3 -17.24 16.30 21.01
CA LYS A 3 -17.45 17.71 21.31
C LYS A 3 -17.23 18.50 20.01
N GLN A 4 -18.31 19.08 19.50
CA GLN A 4 -18.24 20.01 18.39
C GLN A 4 -17.72 21.36 18.90
N VAL A 5 -16.60 21.82 18.34
CA VAL A 5 -16.01 23.12 18.65
C VAL A 5 -16.18 24.02 17.42
N THR A 6 -16.77 25.19 17.61
CA THR A 6 -16.91 26.19 16.56
C THR A 6 -15.87 27.29 16.77
N LEU A 7 -14.99 27.48 15.80
CA LEU A 7 -13.97 28.52 15.80
C LEU A 7 -14.23 29.53 14.68
N PRO A 8 -13.99 30.83 14.88
CA PRO A 8 -14.03 31.80 13.79
C PRO A 8 -12.92 31.50 12.80
N PHE A 9 -13.21 31.65 11.52
CA PHE A 9 -12.26 31.31 10.43
C PHE A 9 -10.93 32.11 10.51
N ARG A 10 -10.98 33.31 11.04
CA ARG A 10 -9.78 34.14 11.26
C ARG A 10 -8.78 33.52 12.25
N ASP A 11 -9.24 32.65 13.15
CA ASP A 11 -8.42 32.03 14.19
C ASP A 11 -7.89 30.65 13.75
N VAL A 12 -8.17 30.26 12.49
CA VAL A 12 -7.77 28.99 11.89
C VAL A 12 -6.94 29.30 10.65
N PHE A 13 -5.74 28.75 10.57
CA PHE A 13 -4.99 28.79 9.34
C PHE A 13 -5.19 27.48 8.56
N THR A 14 -5.28 27.59 7.24
CA THR A 14 -5.56 26.45 6.36
C THR A 14 -4.38 26.18 5.43
N ILE A 15 -3.89 24.95 5.46
CA ILE A 15 -2.87 24.50 4.51
C ILE A 15 -3.57 23.58 3.51
N ARG A 16 -3.42 23.89 2.22
CA ARG A 16 -4.06 23.15 1.13
C ARG A 16 -3.00 22.67 0.15
N ARG A 17 -3.03 21.40 -0.15
CA ARG A 17 -2.06 20.87 -1.11
C ARG A 17 -2.49 21.07 -2.55
N PHE A 18 -3.74 20.73 -2.84
CA PHE A 18 -4.32 20.89 -4.17
C PHE A 18 -5.60 21.69 -4.04
N TYR A 19 -5.70 22.77 -4.78
CA TYR A 19 -6.97 23.49 -4.94
C TYR A 19 -7.05 24.09 -6.32
N ASN A 20 -8.11 23.81 -7.00
CA ASN A 20 -8.38 24.27 -8.37
C ASN A 20 -9.61 25.15 -8.42
N SER A 21 -10.45 25.05 -7.42
CA SER A 21 -11.65 25.82 -7.23
C SER A 21 -11.46 26.88 -6.15
N ASN A 22 -12.38 27.80 -6.04
CA ASN A 22 -12.37 28.84 -5.04
C ASN A 22 -12.85 28.36 -3.65
N ASP A 23 -12.73 27.09 -3.36
CA ASP A 23 -13.20 26.53 -2.13
C ASP A 23 -12.23 26.77 -0.98
N LEU A 24 -12.77 26.88 0.20
CA LEU A 24 -12.05 27.05 1.43
C LEU A 24 -11.12 25.87 1.74
N LEU A 25 -11.52 24.69 1.29
CA LEU A 25 -10.81 23.44 1.45
C LEU A 25 -10.10 23.05 0.15
N GLY A 26 -9.06 22.26 0.26
CA GLY A 26 -8.39 21.68 -0.91
C GLY A 26 -9.28 20.70 -1.67
N ASP A 27 -8.89 20.39 -2.90
CA ASP A 27 -9.59 19.41 -3.72
C ASP A 27 -9.57 18.00 -3.11
N LYS A 28 -10.59 17.23 -3.42
CA LYS A 28 -10.67 15.83 -2.98
C LYS A 28 -9.58 15.00 -3.65
N ASN A 29 -9.01 14.07 -2.92
CA ASN A 29 -7.99 13.14 -3.42
C ASN A 29 -8.56 12.04 -4.35
N THR A 30 -9.67 12.30 -5.04
CA THR A 30 -10.35 11.32 -5.90
C THR A 30 -9.47 10.83 -7.05
N ALA A 31 -8.55 11.68 -7.53
CA ALA A 31 -7.65 11.31 -8.62
C ALA A 31 -6.71 10.14 -8.28
N ILE A 32 -6.35 9.97 -7.02
CA ILE A 32 -5.44 8.91 -6.58
C ILE A 32 -6.17 7.68 -6.03
N LEU A 33 -7.45 7.79 -5.66
CA LEU A 33 -8.19 6.70 -5.00
C LEU A 33 -8.17 5.41 -5.81
N ASN A 34 -8.43 5.47 -7.12
CA ASN A 34 -8.41 4.28 -7.97
C ASN A 34 -7.03 3.60 -8.00
N THR A 35 -5.96 4.38 -7.92
CA THR A 35 -4.58 3.84 -7.89
C THR A 35 -4.30 3.19 -6.54
N LEU A 36 -4.78 3.76 -5.45
CA LEU A 36 -4.66 3.17 -4.11
C LEU A 36 -5.47 1.88 -3.97
N ASP A 37 -6.70 1.85 -4.52
CA ASP A 37 -7.53 0.64 -4.54
C ASP A 37 -6.87 -0.48 -5.35
N LEU A 38 -6.23 -0.13 -6.48
CA LEU A 38 -5.49 -1.09 -7.27
C LEU A 38 -4.27 -1.63 -6.52
N ALA A 39 -3.52 -0.76 -5.84
CA ALA A 39 -2.39 -1.17 -4.99
C ALA A 39 -2.85 -2.10 -3.84
N HIS A 40 -3.98 -1.78 -3.22
CA HIS A 40 -4.57 -2.60 -2.17
C HIS A 40 -4.96 -3.98 -2.70
N THR A 41 -5.68 -4.03 -3.82
CA THR A 41 -6.11 -5.28 -4.47
C THR A 41 -4.92 -6.15 -4.87
N GLN A 42 -3.83 -5.56 -5.37
CA GLN A 42 -2.61 -6.30 -5.65
C GLN A 42 -2.00 -6.93 -4.39
N ASN A 43 -1.91 -6.17 -3.30
CA ASN A 43 -1.38 -6.68 -2.03
C ASN A 43 -2.25 -7.82 -1.47
N GLU A 44 -3.57 -7.73 -1.58
CA GLU A 44 -4.48 -8.83 -1.21
C GLU A 44 -4.29 -10.05 -2.11
N GLY A 45 -4.12 -9.85 -3.42
CA GLY A 45 -3.81 -10.91 -4.37
C GLY A 45 -2.52 -11.65 -4.01
N ILE A 46 -1.47 -10.93 -3.64
CA ILE A 46 -0.20 -11.48 -3.16
C ILE A 46 -0.41 -12.31 -1.88
N ALA A 47 -1.08 -11.72 -0.90
CA ALA A 47 -1.34 -12.39 0.37
C ALA A 47 -2.17 -13.68 0.18
N ASN A 48 -3.18 -13.64 -0.69
CA ASN A 48 -4.01 -14.80 -1.01
C ASN A 48 -3.23 -15.86 -1.81
N SER A 49 -2.36 -15.44 -2.72
CA SER A 49 -1.48 -16.35 -3.46
C SER A 49 -0.52 -17.10 -2.53
N ILE A 50 0.08 -16.41 -1.57
CA ILE A 50 0.94 -17.01 -0.55
C ILE A 50 0.15 -18.00 0.32
N LYS A 51 -1.04 -17.62 0.77
CA LYS A 51 -1.91 -18.51 1.57
C LYS A 51 -2.35 -19.74 0.79
N SER A 52 -2.76 -19.59 -0.45
CA SER A 52 -3.22 -20.70 -1.29
C SER A 52 -2.08 -21.65 -1.68
N SER A 53 -0.90 -21.13 -1.95
CA SER A 53 0.27 -21.97 -2.23
C SER A 53 0.70 -22.83 -1.04
N ALA A 54 0.36 -22.40 0.17
CA ALA A 54 0.61 -23.16 1.39
C ALA A 54 -0.49 -24.20 1.71
N THR A 55 -1.66 -24.13 1.06
CA THR A 55 -2.86 -24.86 1.53
C THR A 55 -3.17 -26.12 0.74
N ILE A 56 -2.91 -26.18 -0.57
CA ILE A 56 -3.22 -27.36 -1.39
C ILE A 56 -1.97 -27.76 -2.18
N LYS A 57 -1.33 -28.85 -1.76
CA LYS A 57 -0.10 -29.35 -2.43
C LYS A 57 -0.38 -30.39 -3.51
N GLY A 58 -1.56 -30.99 -3.52
CA GLY A 58 -1.91 -32.03 -4.48
C GLY A 58 -3.27 -32.65 -4.24
N LEU A 59 -3.65 -33.55 -5.13
CA LEU A 59 -4.86 -34.37 -5.04
C LEU A 59 -4.46 -35.83 -4.84
N LEU A 60 -5.08 -36.47 -3.87
CA LEU A 60 -5.02 -37.94 -3.69
C LEU A 60 -6.21 -38.56 -4.44
N LYS A 61 -5.90 -39.35 -5.44
CA LYS A 61 -6.89 -40.14 -6.18
C LYS A 61 -6.87 -41.57 -5.71
N TYR A 62 -8.03 -42.09 -5.34
CA TYR A 62 -8.21 -43.49 -4.99
C TYR A 62 -8.94 -44.23 -6.10
N ASN A 63 -8.43 -45.39 -6.50
CA ASN A 63 -9.00 -46.23 -7.56
C ASN A 63 -10.18 -47.10 -7.05
N GLN A 64 -10.58 -46.89 -5.80
CA GLN A 64 -11.73 -47.57 -5.18
C GLN A 64 -12.64 -46.58 -4.47
N ILE A 65 -13.91 -46.94 -4.32
CA ILE A 65 -14.87 -46.09 -3.61
C ILE A 65 -14.62 -46.25 -2.10
N LEU A 66 -14.21 -45.17 -1.45
CA LEU A 66 -14.03 -45.08 -0.01
C LEU A 66 -15.21 -44.33 0.63
N SER A 67 -15.54 -44.72 1.86
CA SER A 67 -16.48 -43.92 2.65
C SER A 67 -15.84 -42.55 3.02
N PRO A 68 -16.64 -41.50 3.25
CA PRO A 68 -16.12 -40.19 3.62
C PRO A 68 -15.20 -40.19 4.85
N GLU A 69 -15.48 -41.09 5.81
CA GLU A 69 -14.68 -41.25 7.03
C GLU A 69 -13.31 -41.87 6.74
N ASN A 70 -13.27 -42.91 5.89
CA ASN A 70 -12.03 -43.55 5.48
C ASN A 70 -11.20 -42.61 4.61
N LEU A 71 -11.82 -41.85 3.73
CA LEU A 71 -11.13 -40.84 2.91
C LEU A 71 -10.45 -39.76 3.77
N LYS A 72 -11.06 -39.38 4.87
CA LYS A 72 -10.50 -38.40 5.81
C LYS A 72 -9.32 -39.00 6.59
N LYS A 73 -9.40 -40.23 7.04
CA LYS A 73 -8.29 -40.93 7.72
C LYS A 73 -7.09 -41.09 6.81
N GLU A 74 -7.28 -41.62 5.62
CA GLU A 74 -6.21 -41.79 4.62
C GLU A 74 -5.52 -40.45 4.25
N LYS A 75 -6.31 -39.40 4.12
CA LYS A 75 -5.75 -38.04 3.90
C LYS A 75 -4.88 -37.60 5.08
N GLU A 76 -5.33 -37.78 6.32
CA GLU A 76 -4.59 -37.36 7.51
C GLU A 76 -3.30 -38.20 7.68
N GLU A 77 -3.33 -39.48 7.42
CA GLU A 77 -2.18 -40.38 7.42
C GLU A 77 -1.17 -39.96 6.34
N PHE A 78 -1.64 -39.69 5.12
CA PHE A 78 -0.78 -39.25 4.04
C PHE A 78 -0.09 -37.91 4.36
N ILE A 79 -0.81 -36.95 4.92
CA ILE A 79 -0.23 -35.65 5.33
C ILE A 79 0.84 -35.85 6.40
N LYS A 80 0.56 -36.70 7.38
CA LYS A 80 1.47 -36.98 8.49
C LYS A 80 2.74 -37.68 8.01
N ASP A 81 2.58 -38.67 7.15
CA ASP A 81 3.69 -39.54 6.76
C ASP A 81 4.53 -38.97 5.62
N TYR A 82 3.95 -38.16 4.73
CA TYR A 82 4.65 -37.71 3.52
C TYR A 82 4.81 -36.19 3.38
N LEU A 83 3.93 -35.40 3.98
CA LEU A 83 3.96 -33.95 3.83
C LEU A 83 4.46 -33.18 5.07
N SER A 84 4.76 -33.89 6.17
CA SER A 84 5.30 -33.23 7.36
C SER A 84 6.77 -32.85 7.15
N ILE A 85 7.16 -31.68 7.67
CA ILE A 85 8.52 -31.12 7.57
C ILE A 85 9.57 -32.04 8.24
N SER A 86 9.14 -32.91 9.15
CA SER A 86 9.98 -33.88 9.85
C SER A 86 10.40 -35.09 8.99
N ASN A 87 9.81 -35.26 7.81
CA ASN A 87 10.12 -36.41 6.95
C ASN A 87 11.27 -36.06 5.99
N ASN A 88 12.49 -36.24 6.45
CA ASN A 88 13.75 -35.88 5.75
C ASN A 88 14.05 -36.73 4.50
N GLY A 89 13.23 -37.71 4.15
CA GLY A 89 13.54 -38.68 3.10
C GLY A 89 13.19 -38.26 1.67
N GLY A 90 12.27 -37.33 1.49
CA GLY A 90 11.86 -36.84 0.14
C GLY A 90 11.24 -37.87 -0.80
N ILE A 91 11.07 -39.13 -0.39
CA ILE A 91 10.54 -40.24 -1.19
C ILE A 91 9.25 -40.74 -0.55
N ALA A 92 8.15 -40.64 -1.28
CA ALA A 92 6.87 -41.25 -0.90
C ALA A 92 6.69 -42.56 -1.66
N ALA A 93 6.39 -43.65 -0.95
CA ALA A 93 5.96 -44.92 -1.55
C ALA A 93 4.43 -44.94 -1.61
N LEU A 94 3.87 -45.03 -2.82
CA LEU A 94 2.44 -45.12 -3.05
C LEU A 94 2.06 -46.56 -3.36
N ASP A 95 0.95 -47.02 -2.78
CA ASP A 95 0.33 -48.30 -3.16
C ASP A 95 -0.44 -48.13 -4.49
N SER A 96 -0.60 -49.19 -5.26
CA SER A 96 -1.35 -49.25 -6.52
C SER A 96 -2.82 -48.78 -6.40
N LYS A 97 -3.31 -48.58 -5.18
CA LYS A 97 -4.68 -48.14 -4.86
C LYS A 97 -4.84 -46.63 -4.90
N MET A 98 -3.75 -45.85 -4.87
CA MET A 98 -3.83 -44.42 -4.84
C MET A 98 -2.78 -43.75 -5.76
N ASP A 99 -3.17 -42.65 -6.36
CA ASP A 99 -2.31 -41.79 -7.16
C ASP A 99 -2.22 -40.38 -6.55
N TYR A 100 -1.02 -39.87 -6.42
CA TYR A 100 -0.80 -38.47 -6.01
C TYR A 100 -0.57 -37.61 -7.22
N VAL A 101 -1.45 -36.66 -7.45
CA VAL A 101 -1.31 -35.64 -8.49
C VAL A 101 -0.88 -34.34 -7.84
N PRO A 102 0.37 -33.92 -7.97
CA PRO A 102 0.80 -32.62 -7.48
C PRO A 102 0.05 -31.51 -8.22
N LEU A 103 -0.50 -30.57 -7.51
CA LEU A 103 -1.07 -29.37 -8.09
C LEU A 103 0.00 -28.29 -8.10
N GLU A 104 0.49 -27.98 -9.28
CA GLU A 104 1.24 -26.75 -9.46
C GLU A 104 0.26 -25.58 -9.42
N ILE A 105 0.03 -25.04 -8.23
CA ILE A 105 -0.63 -23.75 -8.10
C ILE A 105 0.41 -22.73 -8.55
N LYS A 106 0.36 -22.34 -9.81
CA LYS A 106 1.09 -21.16 -10.29
C LYS A 106 0.54 -19.99 -9.48
N GLY A 107 1.31 -19.54 -8.50
CA GLY A 107 1.00 -18.31 -7.80
C GLY A 107 0.72 -17.22 -8.83
N VAL A 108 -0.16 -16.30 -8.52
CA VAL A 108 -0.38 -15.13 -9.36
C VAL A 108 0.99 -14.51 -9.58
N ALA A 109 1.51 -14.59 -10.80
CA ALA A 109 2.77 -13.96 -11.14
C ALA A 109 2.56 -12.45 -10.95
N ILE A 110 3.23 -11.91 -9.93
CA ILE A 110 3.19 -10.48 -9.68
C ILE A 110 3.98 -9.85 -10.80
N ASP A 111 3.31 -9.05 -11.59
CA ASP A 111 3.97 -8.23 -12.58
C ASP A 111 4.68 -7.07 -11.86
N ASN A 112 5.99 -7.19 -11.73
CA ASN A 112 6.82 -6.18 -11.08
C ASN A 112 6.76 -4.83 -11.81
N GLU A 113 6.54 -4.83 -13.13
CA GLU A 113 6.41 -3.60 -13.91
C GLU A 113 5.11 -2.87 -13.55
N GLN A 114 4.01 -3.61 -13.43
CA GLN A 114 2.73 -3.03 -12.99
C GLN A 114 2.82 -2.47 -11.57
N MET A 115 3.46 -3.21 -10.66
CA MET A 115 3.65 -2.73 -9.29
C MET A 115 4.52 -1.47 -9.24
N SER A 116 5.58 -1.41 -10.03
CA SER A 116 6.43 -0.22 -10.16
C SER A 116 5.66 0.96 -10.74
N ALA A 117 4.85 0.72 -11.77
CA ALA A 117 4.02 1.77 -12.37
C ALA A 117 2.97 2.33 -11.39
N ILE A 118 2.38 1.50 -10.54
CA ILE A 118 1.45 1.97 -9.50
C ILE A 118 2.17 2.80 -8.45
N LYS A 119 3.33 2.36 -7.97
CA LYS A 119 4.16 3.13 -7.05
C LYS A 119 4.54 4.48 -7.64
N GLN A 120 4.98 4.49 -8.89
CA GLN A 120 5.36 5.72 -9.57
C GLN A 120 4.20 6.71 -9.65
N LYS A 121 2.99 6.27 -10.01
CA LYS A 121 1.80 7.13 -10.00
C LYS A 121 1.50 7.74 -8.64
N ILE A 122 1.71 6.96 -7.57
CA ILE A 122 1.52 7.46 -6.20
C ILE A 122 2.58 8.52 -5.88
N TYR A 123 3.84 8.27 -6.24
CA TYR A 123 4.93 9.21 -6.02
C TYR A 123 4.73 10.50 -6.82
N ASP A 124 4.35 10.40 -8.09
CA ASP A 124 4.05 11.55 -8.95
C ASP A 124 2.91 12.39 -8.37
N TYR A 125 1.84 11.74 -7.91
CA TYR A 125 0.74 12.45 -7.25
C TYR A 125 1.19 13.15 -5.97
N LEU A 126 2.10 12.56 -5.21
CA LEU A 126 2.66 13.14 -4.00
C LEU A 126 3.79 14.14 -4.28
N GLY A 127 4.24 14.30 -5.53
CA GLY A 127 5.36 15.15 -5.89
C GLY A 127 6.68 14.69 -5.29
N VAL A 128 6.85 13.40 -5.06
CA VAL A 128 8.07 12.79 -4.52
C VAL A 128 8.65 11.80 -5.52
N SER A 129 9.96 11.63 -5.53
CA SER A 129 10.60 10.58 -6.32
C SER A 129 10.94 9.39 -5.45
N GLU A 130 11.10 8.22 -6.06
CA GLU A 130 11.55 7.02 -5.35
C GLU A 130 12.89 7.23 -4.65
N LYS A 131 13.79 8.03 -5.24
CA LYS A 131 15.09 8.36 -4.66
C LYS A 131 14.97 9.18 -3.38
N ILE A 132 14.04 10.12 -3.34
CA ILE A 132 13.73 10.89 -2.11
C ILE A 132 13.18 9.97 -1.03
N VAL A 133 12.25 9.09 -1.38
CA VAL A 133 11.64 8.13 -0.42
C VAL A 133 12.68 7.16 0.14
N ASN A 134 13.59 6.68 -0.69
CA ASN A 134 14.63 5.72 -0.30
C ASN A 134 15.90 6.39 0.26
N SER A 135 15.93 7.73 0.35
CA SER A 135 17.10 8.49 0.81
C SER A 135 18.38 8.24 -0.03
N THR A 136 18.21 8.00 -1.33
CA THR A 136 19.30 7.75 -2.29
C THR A 136 19.46 8.87 -3.30
N TYR A 137 18.97 10.07 -2.96
CA TYR A 137 18.99 11.27 -3.80
C TYR A 137 20.38 11.92 -3.83
N ASN A 138 20.65 12.63 -4.91
CA ASN A 138 21.76 13.58 -5.03
C ASN A 138 21.31 15.01 -4.66
N GLU A 139 22.23 15.95 -4.68
CA GLU A 139 21.98 17.34 -4.32
C GLU A 139 20.98 18.03 -5.27
N ASP A 140 21.07 17.76 -6.57
CA ASP A 140 20.14 18.32 -7.56
C ASP A 140 18.71 17.79 -7.37
N GLU A 141 18.57 16.50 -7.09
CA GLU A 141 17.28 15.86 -6.83
C GLU A 141 16.64 16.35 -5.53
N TRP A 142 17.47 16.62 -4.52
CA TRP A 142 17.02 17.23 -3.29
C TRP A 142 16.56 18.67 -3.51
N SER A 143 17.35 19.47 -4.22
CA SER A 143 16.99 20.85 -4.52
C SER A 143 15.69 20.96 -5.31
N ALA A 144 15.53 20.10 -6.32
CA ALA A 144 14.29 20.05 -7.09
C ALA A 144 13.07 19.68 -6.25
N PHE A 145 13.21 18.72 -5.33
CA PHE A 145 12.14 18.34 -4.39
C PHE A 145 11.84 19.49 -3.41
N TYR A 146 12.88 20.10 -2.86
CA TYR A 146 12.74 21.21 -1.93
C TYR A 146 11.98 22.38 -2.56
N GLU A 147 12.41 22.85 -3.71
CA GLU A 147 11.78 23.97 -4.43
C GLU A 147 10.33 23.67 -4.86
N SER A 148 10.07 22.45 -5.33
CA SER A 148 8.74 22.12 -5.87
C SER A 148 7.71 21.78 -4.80
N VAL A 149 8.11 21.20 -3.67
CA VAL A 149 7.19 20.67 -2.65
C VAL A 149 7.34 21.39 -1.32
N VAL A 150 8.57 21.48 -0.80
CA VAL A 150 8.81 21.99 0.56
C VAL A 150 8.67 23.49 0.60
N GLU A 151 9.33 24.19 -0.32
CA GLU A 151 9.27 25.66 -0.41
C GLU A 151 7.86 26.16 -0.70
N ALA A 152 7.14 25.50 -1.63
CA ALA A 152 5.75 25.85 -1.92
C ALA A 152 4.85 25.73 -0.69
N LEU A 153 5.05 24.72 0.15
CA LEU A 153 4.35 24.57 1.42
C LEU A 153 4.78 25.63 2.43
N GLY A 154 6.07 25.92 2.52
CA GLY A 154 6.63 26.95 3.38
C GLY A 154 6.07 28.33 3.06
N VAL A 155 6.00 28.70 1.80
CA VAL A 155 5.40 29.96 1.34
C VAL A 155 3.92 30.03 1.74
N GLN A 156 3.14 28.97 1.55
CA GLN A 156 1.74 28.95 1.96
C GLN A 156 1.57 29.17 3.46
N ILE A 157 2.39 28.48 4.27
CA ILE A 157 2.38 28.64 5.74
C ILE A 157 2.73 30.06 6.12
N SER A 158 3.78 30.62 5.53
CA SER A 158 4.24 32.00 5.79
C SER A 158 3.15 33.03 5.49
N LEU A 159 2.48 32.89 4.36
CA LEU A 159 1.40 33.80 3.95
C LEU A 159 0.19 33.69 4.87
N GLU A 160 -0.26 32.47 5.16
CA GLU A 160 -1.41 32.24 6.05
C GLU A 160 -1.14 32.73 7.48
N LEU A 161 0.04 32.45 8.03
CA LEU A 161 0.41 32.93 9.37
C LEU A 161 0.55 34.46 9.39
N THR A 162 1.15 35.06 8.37
CA THR A 162 1.25 36.51 8.26
C THR A 162 -0.13 37.16 8.28
N ASP A 163 -1.09 36.61 7.50
CA ASP A 163 -2.45 37.16 7.42
C ASP A 163 -3.22 36.98 8.73
N LYS A 164 -3.00 35.90 9.45
CA LYS A 164 -3.75 35.61 10.70
C LYS A 164 -3.16 36.27 11.95
N ILE A 165 -1.86 36.51 11.99
CA ILE A 165 -1.16 37.03 13.16
C ILE A 165 -1.08 38.57 13.11
N PHE A 166 -0.79 39.13 11.94
CA PHE A 166 -0.62 40.57 11.80
C PHE A 166 -1.86 41.22 11.20
N THR A 167 -2.21 42.40 11.73
CA THR A 167 -3.22 43.25 11.13
C THR A 167 -2.71 43.84 9.80
N GLN A 168 -3.62 44.24 8.91
CA GLN A 168 -3.25 44.88 7.63
C GLN A 168 -2.31 46.09 7.82
N ARG A 169 -2.49 46.81 8.93
CA ARG A 169 -1.62 47.95 9.25
C ARG A 169 -0.20 47.51 9.59
N GLU A 170 -0.06 46.46 10.36
CA GLU A 170 1.25 45.92 10.73
C GLU A 170 1.96 45.31 9.52
N GLN A 171 1.21 44.62 8.65
CA GLN A 171 1.75 44.11 7.38
C GLN A 171 2.25 45.26 6.47
N ALA A 172 1.54 46.39 6.45
CA ALA A 172 1.96 47.57 5.69
C ALA A 172 3.27 48.19 6.21
N PHE A 173 3.64 47.93 7.48
CA PHE A 173 4.94 48.30 8.05
C PHE A 173 6.04 47.26 7.79
N GLY A 174 5.76 46.22 7.02
CA GLY A 174 6.73 45.19 6.65
C GLY A 174 6.81 44.02 7.61
N ASN A 175 5.87 43.88 8.58
CA ASN A 175 5.84 42.71 9.44
C ASN A 175 5.32 41.49 8.67
N SER A 176 6.12 40.44 8.61
CA SER A 176 5.79 39.17 7.95
C SER A 176 6.48 38.03 8.63
N ILE A 177 5.91 36.85 8.50
CA ILE A 177 6.53 35.58 8.92
C ILE A 177 7.18 34.99 7.68
N LEU A 178 8.47 34.68 7.77
CA LEU A 178 9.22 33.99 6.71
C LEU A 178 9.61 32.60 7.23
N MET A 179 9.55 31.64 6.36
CA MET A 179 10.14 30.31 6.58
C MET A 179 11.40 30.23 5.73
N GLU A 180 12.53 29.99 6.40
CA GLU A 180 13.84 29.76 5.79
C GLU A 180 14.17 28.27 5.71
#